data_0e3894590adbdd652069b600f766af6b
#
_entry.id   0e3894590adbdd652069b600f766af6b
#
_cell.length_a   1.000
_cell.length_b   1.000
_cell.length_c   1.000
_cell.angle_alpha   90.00
_cell.angle_beta   90.00
_cell.angle_gamma   90.00
#
_symmetry.space_group_name_H-M   'P 1'
#
loop_
_entity.id
_entity.type
_entity.pdbx_description
1 polymer ?
#
loop_
_entity_poly.entity_id
_entity_poly.type
_entity_poly.pdbx_seq_one_letter_code
_entity_poly.pdbx_strand_id
1 'polypeptide(L)'
;VDLSAVDVVVLDEADEMLDMGFADDLDAILEETPATKQTALFSATMPPRIASIARRHLKNPVEVTIAREPVKAGAAPRVQQTAYVVARQHKVSALARVLDIAMPKSALVFCRTRLEVDEVTAALNSRGYRSEAIHGGMSQVQRDRVMQAFRTGQTELLVATDVAARGLDIPSVSHVINYDLPSSLEVYVHRIGRTGRAGREGAAMTIVE
;
A
#
# COMPACT_ATOMS: atom_id res chain seq x y z
N VAL A 1 -16.41 2.65 -20.80
CA VAL A 1 -17.35 2.71 -19.66
C VAL A 1 -18.22 3.94 -19.85
N ASP A 2 -19.54 3.83 -19.70
CA ASP A 2 -20.46 4.97 -19.73
C ASP A 2 -20.55 5.56 -18.32
N LEU A 3 -20.16 6.82 -18.16
CA LEU A 3 -20.18 7.54 -16.89
C LEU A 3 -21.31 8.57 -16.81
N SER A 4 -22.18 8.66 -17.84
CA SER A 4 -23.22 9.68 -17.94
C SER A 4 -24.32 9.60 -16.87
N ALA A 5 -24.44 8.47 -16.18
CA ALA A 5 -25.45 8.24 -15.12
C ALA A 5 -24.83 8.16 -13.71
N VAL A 6 -23.59 8.64 -13.51
CA VAL A 6 -22.92 8.60 -12.21
C VAL A 6 -23.46 9.72 -11.32
N ASP A 7 -24.05 9.36 -10.18
CA ASP A 7 -24.56 10.29 -9.19
C ASP A 7 -23.56 10.67 -8.11
N VAL A 8 -22.62 9.76 -7.80
CA VAL A 8 -21.61 9.96 -6.75
C VAL A 8 -20.22 9.53 -7.25
N VAL A 9 -19.24 10.39 -7.04
CA VAL A 9 -17.81 10.09 -7.28
C VAL A 9 -17.05 10.18 -5.97
N VAL A 10 -16.26 9.15 -5.68
CA VAL A 10 -15.36 9.14 -4.52
C VAL A 10 -13.92 9.04 -5.02
N LEU A 11 -13.12 10.05 -4.69
CA LEU A 11 -11.68 10.08 -4.91
C LEU A 11 -11.01 9.72 -3.60
N ASP A 12 -10.50 8.50 -3.49
CA ASP A 12 -9.79 8.03 -2.30
C ASP A 12 -8.29 7.96 -2.57
N GLU A 13 -7.48 8.26 -1.55
CA GLU A 13 -6.02 8.37 -1.67
C GLU A 13 -5.60 9.31 -2.83
N ALA A 14 -6.25 10.50 -2.93
CA ALA A 14 -6.09 11.39 -4.08
C ALA A 14 -4.64 11.88 -4.28
N ASP A 15 -3.89 12.13 -3.21
CA ASP A 15 -2.46 12.45 -3.25
C ASP A 15 -1.64 11.31 -3.91
N GLU A 16 -1.94 10.07 -3.59
CA GLU A 16 -1.28 8.91 -4.16
C GLU A 16 -1.54 8.78 -5.67
N MET A 17 -2.78 9.04 -6.10
CA MET A 17 -3.11 9.02 -7.54
C MET A 17 -2.27 10.05 -8.32
N LEU A 18 -2.02 11.23 -7.75
CA LEU A 18 -1.16 12.24 -8.36
C LEU A 18 0.31 11.83 -8.38
N ASP A 19 0.81 11.24 -7.31
CA ASP A 19 2.20 10.76 -7.23
C ASP A 19 2.47 9.65 -8.26
N MET A 20 1.44 8.90 -8.63
CA MET A 20 1.47 7.90 -9.70
C MET A 20 1.36 8.51 -11.11
N GLY A 21 1.14 9.81 -11.23
CA GLY A 21 1.01 10.49 -12.51
C GLY A 21 -0.38 10.45 -13.16
N PHE A 22 -1.42 10.01 -12.43
CA PHE A 22 -2.80 9.88 -12.96
C PHE A 22 -3.61 11.18 -12.95
N ALA A 23 -2.97 12.34 -12.87
CA ALA A 23 -3.68 13.60 -12.79
C ALA A 23 -4.55 13.89 -14.03
N ASP A 24 -4.01 13.65 -15.22
CA ASP A 24 -4.70 13.92 -16.47
C ASP A 24 -5.81 12.89 -16.71
N ASP A 25 -5.57 11.63 -16.33
CA ASP A 25 -6.61 10.58 -16.38
C ASP A 25 -7.75 10.88 -15.41
N LEU A 26 -7.43 11.39 -14.23
CA LEU A 26 -8.42 11.78 -13.22
C LEU A 26 -9.29 12.93 -13.71
N ASP A 27 -8.69 13.99 -14.27
CA ASP A 27 -9.41 15.11 -14.85
C ASP A 27 -10.32 14.62 -15.98
N ALA A 28 -9.83 13.78 -16.91
CA ALA A 28 -10.61 13.22 -18.00
C ALA A 28 -11.82 12.40 -17.50
N ILE A 29 -11.64 11.55 -16.49
CA ILE A 29 -12.74 10.77 -15.89
C ILE A 29 -13.77 11.69 -15.26
N LEU A 30 -13.34 12.72 -14.53
CA LEU A 30 -14.23 13.65 -13.85
C LEU A 30 -15.04 14.53 -14.82
N GLU A 31 -14.46 14.87 -15.97
CA GLU A 31 -15.13 15.62 -17.04
C GLU A 31 -16.23 14.81 -17.73
N GLU A 32 -16.09 13.49 -17.85
CA GLU A 32 -17.09 12.59 -18.42
C GLU A 32 -18.28 12.33 -17.47
N THR A 33 -18.19 12.71 -16.21
CA THR A 33 -19.24 12.49 -15.22
C THR A 33 -20.18 13.69 -15.14
N PRO A 34 -21.52 13.48 -14.84
CA PRO A 34 -22.49 14.57 -14.81
C PRO A 34 -22.11 15.72 -13.88
N ALA A 35 -22.40 16.95 -14.29
CA ALA A 35 -22.15 18.13 -13.46
C ALA A 35 -23.00 18.16 -12.17
N THR A 36 -24.05 17.36 -12.10
CA THR A 36 -24.95 17.23 -10.92
C THR A 36 -24.44 16.25 -9.88
N LYS A 37 -23.40 15.45 -10.20
CA LYS A 37 -22.84 14.47 -9.28
C LYS A 37 -22.41 15.06 -7.95
N GLN A 38 -22.51 14.29 -6.89
CA GLN A 38 -21.83 14.54 -5.63
C GLN A 38 -20.39 14.02 -5.72
N THR A 39 -19.42 14.83 -5.29
CA THR A 39 -18.01 14.41 -5.26
C THR A 39 -17.49 14.45 -3.83
N ALA A 40 -16.89 13.36 -3.38
CA ALA A 40 -16.13 13.26 -2.14
C ALA A 40 -14.65 13.01 -2.45
N LEU A 41 -13.76 13.75 -1.79
CA LEU A 41 -12.31 13.61 -1.95
C LEU A 41 -11.69 13.30 -0.59
N PHE A 42 -10.94 12.20 -0.53
CA PHE A 42 -10.17 11.77 0.63
C PHE A 42 -8.69 11.77 0.28
N SER A 43 -7.88 12.40 1.12
CA SER A 43 -6.44 12.51 0.90
C SER A 43 -5.72 12.65 2.24
N ALA A 44 -4.55 12.03 2.36
CA ALA A 44 -3.72 12.17 3.57
C ALA A 44 -2.99 13.52 3.59
N THR A 45 -2.70 14.06 2.42
CA THR A 45 -2.05 15.37 2.21
C THR A 45 -2.85 16.22 1.23
N MET A 46 -2.67 17.55 1.28
CA MET A 46 -3.38 18.48 0.40
C MET A 46 -2.39 19.36 -0.39
N PRO A 47 -1.56 18.75 -1.28
CA PRO A 47 -0.67 19.53 -2.12
C PRO A 47 -1.46 20.46 -3.07
N PRO A 48 -0.83 21.52 -3.61
CA PRO A 48 -1.51 22.52 -4.46
C PRO A 48 -2.30 21.92 -5.63
N ARG A 49 -1.85 20.80 -6.18
CA ARG A 49 -2.51 20.13 -7.30
C ARG A 49 -3.82 19.45 -6.87
N ILE A 50 -3.85 18.77 -5.71
CA ILE A 50 -5.09 18.21 -5.12
C ILE A 50 -6.06 19.34 -4.77
N ALA A 51 -5.56 20.42 -4.15
CA ALA A 51 -6.40 21.59 -3.87
C ALA A 51 -7.00 22.20 -5.14
N SER A 52 -6.28 22.16 -6.28
CA SER A 52 -6.79 22.61 -7.57
C SER A 52 -7.91 21.70 -8.09
N ILE A 53 -7.75 20.38 -8.03
CA ILE A 53 -8.77 19.39 -8.41
C ILE A 53 -10.00 19.57 -7.52
N ALA A 54 -9.82 19.68 -6.21
CA ALA A 54 -10.91 19.91 -5.27
C ALA A 54 -11.71 21.16 -5.64
N ARG A 55 -11.05 22.31 -5.89
CA ARG A 55 -11.73 23.55 -6.29
C ARG A 55 -12.48 23.45 -7.61
N ARG A 56 -12.00 22.63 -8.56
CA ARG A 56 -12.60 22.49 -9.89
C ARG A 56 -13.81 21.56 -9.87
N HIS A 57 -13.75 20.46 -9.12
CA HIS A 57 -14.72 19.37 -9.21
C HIS A 57 -15.64 19.22 -8.00
N LEU A 58 -15.35 19.85 -6.85
CA LEU A 58 -16.22 19.84 -5.68
C LEU A 58 -17.04 21.13 -5.64
N LYS A 59 -18.36 21.01 -5.36
CA LYS A 59 -19.29 22.13 -5.23
C LYS A 59 -19.62 22.35 -3.76
N ASN A 60 -19.24 23.52 -3.23
CA ASN A 60 -19.44 23.88 -1.82
C ASN A 60 -19.07 22.74 -0.86
N PRO A 61 -17.84 22.22 -0.93
CA PRO A 61 -17.46 21.08 -0.12
C PRO A 61 -17.45 21.41 1.36
N VAL A 62 -17.87 20.44 2.17
CA VAL A 62 -17.60 20.46 3.61
C VAL A 62 -16.18 19.92 3.82
N GLU A 63 -15.33 20.72 4.43
CA GLU A 63 -13.97 20.30 4.74
C GLU A 63 -13.91 19.71 6.15
N VAL A 64 -13.42 18.47 6.24
CA VAL A 64 -13.21 17.77 7.51
C VAL A 64 -11.73 17.40 7.62
N THR A 65 -11.03 18.05 8.53
CA THR A 65 -9.62 17.77 8.80
C THR A 65 -9.50 16.95 10.09
N ILE A 66 -8.92 15.75 9.99
CA ILE A 66 -8.60 14.92 11.15
C ILE A 66 -7.16 15.25 11.55
N ALA A 67 -7.01 16.00 12.64
CA ALA A 67 -5.69 16.28 13.19
C ALA A 67 -5.03 14.96 13.65
N ARG A 68 -3.77 14.75 13.27
CA ARG A 68 -2.97 13.66 13.88
C ARG A 68 -2.80 13.99 15.35
N GLU A 69 -3.22 13.07 16.24
CA GLU A 69 -2.88 13.21 17.65
C GLU A 69 -1.35 13.28 17.80
N PRO A 70 -0.82 14.29 18.50
CA PRO A 70 0.61 14.34 18.77
C PRO A 70 1.02 13.09 19.54
N VAL A 71 2.00 12.36 19.04
CA VAL A 71 2.58 11.21 19.76
C VAL A 71 3.13 11.76 21.07
N LYS A 72 2.61 11.27 22.21
CA LYS A 72 3.10 11.68 23.53
C LYS A 72 4.61 11.44 23.58
N ALA A 73 5.37 12.46 23.98
CA ALA A 73 6.81 12.34 24.14
C ALA A 73 7.11 11.17 25.08
N GLY A 74 7.94 10.22 24.64
CA GLY A 74 8.28 9.01 25.39
C GLY A 74 7.37 7.79 25.16
N ALA A 75 6.30 7.89 24.37
CA ALA A 75 5.54 6.72 23.96
C ALA A 75 6.38 5.88 22.96
N ALA A 76 6.46 4.57 23.21
CA ALA A 76 7.10 3.66 22.25
C ALA A 76 6.38 3.73 20.90
N PRO A 77 7.10 3.73 19.77
CA PRO A 77 6.47 3.73 18.46
C PRO A 77 5.61 2.46 18.31
N ARG A 78 4.37 2.62 17.81
CA ARG A 78 3.47 1.49 17.55
C ARG A 78 4.02 0.50 16.51
N VAL A 79 4.96 0.95 15.69
CA VAL A 79 5.67 0.14 14.72
C VAL A 79 7.15 0.17 15.04
N GLN A 80 7.69 -0.98 15.44
CA GLN A 80 9.12 -1.15 15.61
C GLN A 80 9.77 -1.21 14.23
N GLN A 81 10.77 -0.36 14.00
CA GLN A 81 11.44 -0.25 12.71
C GLN A 81 12.88 -0.72 12.82
N THR A 82 13.30 -1.58 11.88
CA THR A 82 14.66 -2.13 11.82
C THR A 82 15.16 -2.10 10.38
N ALA A 83 16.39 -1.70 10.17
CA ALA A 83 17.08 -1.77 8.88
C ALA A 83 18.22 -2.78 8.91
N TYR A 84 18.34 -3.56 7.84
CA TYR A 84 19.42 -4.53 7.63
C TYR A 84 20.22 -4.13 6.41
N VAL A 85 21.49 -3.83 6.59
CA VAL A 85 22.41 -3.55 5.48
C VAL A 85 22.94 -4.88 4.96
N VAL A 86 22.67 -5.18 3.68
CA VAL A 86 22.93 -6.49 3.08
C VAL A 86 23.38 -6.32 1.64
N ALA A 87 24.45 -6.96 1.24
CA ALA A 87 24.86 -6.98 -0.17
C ALA A 87 23.76 -7.59 -1.05
N ARG A 88 23.54 -7.01 -2.23
CA ARG A 88 22.46 -7.37 -3.18
C ARG A 88 22.29 -8.87 -3.39
N GLN A 89 23.39 -9.59 -3.59
CA GLN A 89 23.39 -11.04 -3.79
C GLN A 89 22.85 -11.86 -2.60
N HIS A 90 22.78 -11.26 -1.42
CA HIS A 90 22.32 -11.92 -0.19
C HIS A 90 20.93 -11.50 0.26
N LYS A 91 20.25 -10.60 -0.47
CA LYS A 91 18.92 -10.07 -0.06
C LYS A 91 17.89 -11.17 0.20
N VAL A 92 17.75 -12.13 -0.71
CA VAL A 92 16.80 -13.26 -0.54
C VAL A 92 17.12 -14.11 0.68
N SER A 93 18.43 -14.37 0.90
CA SER A 93 18.85 -15.16 2.07
C SER A 93 18.67 -14.38 3.38
N ALA A 94 18.88 -13.06 3.35
CA ALA A 94 18.61 -12.18 4.48
C ALA A 94 17.11 -12.10 4.78
N LEU A 95 16.27 -11.98 3.74
CA LEU A 95 14.82 -12.03 3.89
C LEU A 95 14.36 -13.32 4.58
N ALA A 96 14.83 -14.49 4.10
CA ALA A 96 14.52 -15.77 4.73
C ALA A 96 14.96 -15.80 6.20
N ARG A 97 16.19 -15.34 6.49
CA ARG A 97 16.70 -15.29 7.86
C ARG A 97 15.87 -14.37 8.77
N VAL A 98 15.44 -13.23 8.25
CA VAL A 98 14.57 -12.30 8.96
C VAL A 98 13.21 -12.97 9.27
N LEU A 99 12.63 -13.68 8.30
CA LEU A 99 11.37 -14.41 8.48
C LEU A 99 11.50 -15.55 9.50
N ASP A 100 12.61 -16.30 9.48
CA ASP A 100 12.87 -17.38 10.44
C ASP A 100 12.97 -16.86 11.90
N ILE A 101 13.58 -15.68 12.07
CA ILE A 101 13.75 -15.07 13.40
C ILE A 101 12.46 -14.41 13.87
N ALA A 102 11.80 -13.66 12.99
CA ALA A 102 10.61 -12.89 13.35
C ALA A 102 9.35 -13.74 13.46
N MET A 103 9.29 -14.87 12.73
CA MET A 103 8.14 -15.79 12.67
C MET A 103 6.81 -15.05 12.56
N PRO A 104 6.61 -14.21 11.51
CA PRO A 104 5.44 -13.36 11.40
C PRO A 104 4.19 -14.21 11.24
N LYS A 105 3.10 -13.85 11.94
CA LYS A 105 1.76 -14.46 11.70
C LYS A 105 1.24 -14.14 10.30
N SER A 106 1.54 -12.94 9.82
CA SER A 106 1.27 -12.48 8.48
C SER A 106 2.25 -11.37 8.14
N ALA A 107 2.78 -11.36 6.93
CA ALA A 107 3.65 -10.28 6.47
C ALA A 107 3.34 -9.84 5.05
N LEU A 108 3.58 -8.56 4.81
CA LEU A 108 3.55 -7.94 3.48
C LEU A 108 4.98 -7.58 3.09
N VAL A 109 5.46 -8.16 2.00
CA VAL A 109 6.81 -7.95 1.46
C VAL A 109 6.70 -7.06 0.22
N PHE A 110 7.35 -5.90 0.24
CA PHE A 110 7.33 -4.95 -0.87
C PHE A 110 8.58 -5.09 -1.74
N CYS A 111 8.37 -5.38 -3.01
CA CYS A 111 9.38 -5.38 -4.06
C CYS A 111 9.13 -4.27 -5.06
N ARG A 112 10.17 -3.83 -5.75
CA ARG A 112 10.11 -2.71 -6.71
C ARG A 112 9.42 -3.10 -8.01
N THR A 113 9.68 -4.29 -8.54
CA THR A 113 9.21 -4.73 -9.86
C THR A 113 8.36 -5.99 -9.77
N ARG A 114 7.53 -6.21 -10.82
CA ARG A 114 6.73 -7.44 -10.95
C ARG A 114 7.60 -8.68 -11.01
N LEU A 115 8.72 -8.60 -11.74
CA LEU A 115 9.67 -9.71 -11.86
C LEU A 115 10.26 -10.09 -10.51
N GLU A 116 10.69 -9.11 -9.71
CA GLU A 116 11.20 -9.37 -8.36
C GLU A 116 10.12 -9.97 -7.44
N VAL A 117 8.85 -9.54 -7.57
CA VAL A 117 7.74 -10.16 -6.83
C VAL A 117 7.66 -11.65 -7.13
N ASP A 118 7.72 -12.03 -8.40
CA ASP A 118 7.65 -13.45 -8.81
C ASP A 118 8.88 -14.23 -8.34
N GLU A 119 10.08 -13.67 -8.52
CA GLU A 119 11.35 -14.29 -8.09
C GLU A 119 11.42 -14.50 -6.58
N VAL A 120 11.07 -13.47 -5.81
CA VAL A 120 11.06 -13.54 -4.34
C VAL A 120 10.01 -14.54 -3.85
N THR A 121 8.81 -14.54 -4.44
CA THR A 121 7.77 -15.49 -4.10
C THR A 121 8.21 -16.92 -4.39
N ALA A 122 8.77 -17.19 -5.56
CA ALA A 122 9.29 -18.52 -5.91
C ALA A 122 10.41 -18.96 -4.95
N ALA A 123 11.33 -18.04 -4.62
CA ALA A 123 12.41 -18.30 -3.70
C ALA A 123 11.94 -18.58 -2.25
N LEU A 124 10.90 -17.91 -1.78
CA LEU A 124 10.29 -18.18 -0.49
C LEU A 124 9.56 -19.54 -0.47
N ASN A 125 8.76 -19.81 -1.50
CA ASN A 125 8.05 -21.09 -1.62
C ASN A 125 9.00 -22.29 -1.71
N SER A 126 10.15 -22.15 -2.40
CA SER A 126 11.16 -23.20 -2.46
C SER A 126 11.81 -23.50 -1.10
N ARG A 127 11.70 -22.57 -0.14
CA ARG A 127 12.17 -22.73 1.25
C ARG A 127 11.06 -23.18 2.21
N GLY A 128 9.85 -23.44 1.69
CA GLY A 128 8.72 -23.94 2.49
C GLY A 128 7.84 -22.85 3.11
N TYR A 129 8.05 -21.57 2.78
CA TYR A 129 7.11 -20.51 3.20
C TYR A 129 5.82 -20.59 2.36
N ARG A 130 4.71 -20.21 2.97
CA ARG A 130 3.42 -20.06 2.26
C ARG A 130 3.30 -18.63 1.76
N SER A 131 3.84 -18.36 0.58
CA SER A 131 3.85 -17.02 -0.01
C SER A 131 3.09 -16.96 -1.34
N GLU A 132 2.42 -15.84 -1.58
CA GLU A 132 1.72 -15.53 -2.83
C GLU A 132 2.15 -14.17 -3.37
N ALA A 133 2.23 -14.09 -4.70
CA ALA A 133 2.53 -12.86 -5.41
C ALA A 133 1.27 -12.03 -5.66
N ILE A 134 1.40 -10.68 -5.62
CA ILE A 134 0.35 -9.79 -6.11
C ILE A 134 0.95 -8.58 -6.83
N HIS A 135 0.66 -8.46 -8.12
CA HIS A 135 1.16 -7.37 -8.97
C HIS A 135 0.23 -7.07 -10.15
N GLY A 136 0.44 -5.95 -10.83
CA GLY A 136 -0.44 -5.48 -11.90
C GLY A 136 -0.47 -6.33 -13.18
N GLY A 137 0.37 -7.38 -13.29
CA GLY A 137 0.31 -8.37 -14.39
C GLY A 137 -0.73 -9.47 -14.19
N MET A 138 -1.36 -9.54 -13.01
CA MET A 138 -2.36 -10.55 -12.68
C MET A 138 -3.76 -10.09 -13.09
N SER A 139 -4.60 -11.07 -13.51
CA SER A 139 -6.03 -10.82 -13.72
C SER A 139 -6.74 -10.53 -12.38
N GLN A 140 -7.90 -9.87 -12.42
CA GLN A 140 -8.67 -9.60 -11.21
C GLN A 140 -9.05 -10.88 -10.46
N VAL A 141 -9.43 -11.94 -11.19
CA VAL A 141 -9.76 -13.24 -10.59
C VAL A 141 -8.58 -13.84 -9.83
N GLN A 142 -7.36 -13.73 -10.36
CA GLN A 142 -6.16 -14.19 -9.67
C GLN A 142 -5.88 -13.38 -8.40
N ARG A 143 -6.01 -12.04 -8.49
CA ARG A 143 -5.84 -11.15 -7.33
C ARG A 143 -6.84 -11.47 -6.21
N ASP A 144 -8.12 -11.67 -6.56
CA ASP A 144 -9.18 -11.99 -5.61
C ASP A 144 -8.91 -13.33 -4.90
N ARG A 145 -8.42 -14.34 -5.65
CA ARG A 145 -8.03 -15.64 -5.08
C ARG A 145 -6.87 -15.49 -4.08
N VAL A 146 -5.82 -14.76 -4.46
CA VAL A 146 -4.67 -14.51 -3.58
C VAL A 146 -5.11 -13.77 -2.32
N MET A 147 -5.91 -12.73 -2.45
CA MET A 147 -6.43 -11.98 -1.31
C MET A 147 -7.31 -12.82 -0.39
N GLN A 148 -8.12 -13.71 -0.97
CA GLN A 148 -8.92 -14.65 -0.18
C GLN A 148 -8.03 -15.63 0.60
N ALA A 149 -7.01 -16.22 -0.03
CA ALA A 149 -6.05 -17.09 0.63
C ALA A 149 -5.30 -16.39 1.77
N PHE A 150 -4.92 -15.13 1.57
CA PHE A 150 -4.26 -14.33 2.58
C PHE A 150 -5.19 -13.98 3.76
N ARG A 151 -6.44 -13.59 3.49
CA ARG A 151 -7.44 -13.30 4.54
C ARG A 151 -7.79 -14.50 5.39
N THR A 152 -7.81 -15.69 4.80
CA THR A 152 -8.12 -16.97 5.50
C THR A 152 -6.91 -17.59 6.20
N GLY A 153 -5.70 -17.00 6.06
CA GLY A 153 -4.48 -17.52 6.66
C GLY A 153 -3.90 -18.77 5.95
N GLN A 154 -4.41 -19.12 4.77
CA GLN A 154 -3.80 -20.14 3.93
C GLN A 154 -2.43 -19.69 3.41
N THR A 155 -2.28 -18.39 3.18
CA THR A 155 -1.04 -17.72 2.82
C THR A 155 -0.62 -16.82 3.99
N GLU A 156 0.66 -16.87 4.36
CA GLU A 156 1.22 -16.07 5.46
C GLU A 156 1.96 -14.84 4.95
N LEU A 157 2.54 -14.96 3.77
CA LEU A 157 3.37 -13.91 3.16
C LEU A 157 2.75 -13.45 1.84
N LEU A 158 2.45 -12.16 1.75
CA LEU A 158 2.02 -11.54 0.50
C LEU A 158 3.18 -10.70 -0.04
N VAL A 159 3.69 -11.07 -1.23
CA VAL A 159 4.75 -10.32 -1.91
C VAL A 159 4.12 -9.41 -2.96
N ALA A 160 4.36 -8.11 -2.90
CA ALA A 160 3.62 -7.14 -3.69
C ALA A 160 4.50 -6.01 -4.24
N THR A 161 4.06 -5.40 -5.34
CA THR A 161 4.50 -4.06 -5.72
C THR A 161 3.63 -2.99 -5.04
N ASP A 162 4.14 -1.76 -4.88
CA ASP A 162 3.36 -0.65 -4.30
C ASP A 162 2.03 -0.45 -5.03
N VAL A 163 2.07 -0.38 -6.36
CA VAL A 163 0.88 -0.17 -7.20
C VAL A 163 -0.18 -1.23 -6.97
N ALA A 164 0.23 -2.48 -6.81
CA ALA A 164 -0.72 -3.58 -6.61
C ALA A 164 -1.28 -3.65 -5.19
N ALA A 165 -0.50 -3.22 -4.20
CA ALA A 165 -0.93 -3.19 -2.80
C ALA A 165 -1.85 -2.01 -2.48
N ARG A 166 -1.84 -0.96 -3.32
CA ARG A 166 -2.76 0.18 -3.21
C ARG A 166 -4.17 -0.21 -3.64
N GLY A 167 -5.17 0.38 -3.02
CA GLY A 167 -6.58 0.08 -3.30
C GLY A 167 -7.02 -1.34 -2.94
N LEU A 168 -6.11 -2.19 -2.41
CA LEU A 168 -6.49 -3.49 -1.87
C LEU A 168 -6.81 -3.35 -0.39
N ASP A 169 -7.96 -3.93 -0.03
CA ASP A 169 -8.32 -4.13 1.38
C ASP A 169 -7.45 -5.24 1.98
N ILE A 170 -6.16 -4.90 2.24
CA ILE A 170 -5.21 -5.80 2.89
C ILE A 170 -5.46 -5.72 4.41
N PRO A 171 -5.77 -6.83 5.07
CA PRO A 171 -5.88 -6.86 6.52
C PRO A 171 -4.62 -6.35 7.19
N SER A 172 -4.76 -5.80 8.41
CA SER A 172 -3.59 -5.41 9.20
C SER A 172 -2.67 -6.60 9.42
N VAL A 173 -1.43 -6.49 8.94
CA VAL A 173 -0.41 -7.53 9.05
C VAL A 173 0.43 -7.34 10.31
N SER A 174 1.06 -8.40 10.81
CA SER A 174 2.01 -8.31 11.93
C SER A 174 3.33 -7.65 11.52
N HIS A 175 3.76 -7.87 10.28
CA HIS A 175 5.04 -7.37 9.78
C HIS A 175 4.90 -6.76 8.39
N VAL A 176 5.64 -5.69 8.15
CA VAL A 176 5.90 -5.14 6.82
C VAL A 176 7.40 -5.27 6.54
N ILE A 177 7.75 -5.80 5.39
CA ILE A 177 9.14 -5.97 4.98
C ILE A 177 9.35 -5.21 3.67
N ASN A 178 10.17 -4.19 3.70
CA ASN A 178 10.65 -3.52 2.50
C ASN A 178 11.83 -4.31 1.95
N TYR A 179 11.57 -5.21 1.02
CA TYR A 179 12.64 -5.93 0.30
C TYR A 179 13.46 -4.95 -0.53
N ASP A 180 12.78 -3.94 -1.10
CA ASP A 180 13.41 -2.80 -1.74
C ASP A 180 13.00 -1.50 -1.05
N LEU A 181 13.95 -0.56 -0.98
CA LEU A 181 13.67 0.77 -0.50
C LEU A 181 12.56 1.42 -1.33
N PRO A 182 11.58 2.05 -0.69
CA PRO A 182 10.57 2.83 -1.38
C PRO A 182 11.18 4.06 -2.06
N SER A 183 10.47 4.61 -3.06
CA SER A 183 10.91 5.76 -3.84
C SER A 183 10.89 7.09 -3.04
N SER A 184 10.06 7.16 -2.00
CA SER A 184 9.91 8.36 -1.17
C SER A 184 9.58 7.99 0.29
N LEU A 185 9.68 9.00 1.18
CA LEU A 185 9.29 8.84 2.58
C LEU A 185 7.78 8.60 2.73
N GLU A 186 6.96 9.21 1.89
CA GLU A 186 5.51 9.03 1.87
C GLU A 186 5.18 7.57 1.58
N VAL A 187 5.76 6.99 0.54
CA VAL A 187 5.59 5.57 0.20
C VAL A 187 6.05 4.67 1.36
N TYR A 188 7.16 5.02 2.02
CA TYR A 188 7.61 4.30 3.20
C TYR A 188 6.55 4.29 4.31
N VAL A 189 6.01 5.45 4.64
CA VAL A 189 4.98 5.61 5.68
C VAL A 189 3.71 4.83 5.30
N HIS A 190 3.29 4.86 4.04
CA HIS A 190 2.13 4.11 3.55
C HIS A 190 2.35 2.59 3.61
N ARG A 191 3.57 2.10 3.30
CA ARG A 191 3.91 0.68 3.44
C ARG A 191 3.85 0.24 4.90
N ILE A 192 4.58 0.92 5.79
CA ILE A 192 4.62 0.54 7.21
C ILE A 192 3.27 0.74 7.91
N GLY A 193 2.42 1.64 7.41
CA GLY A 193 1.04 1.82 7.86
C GLY A 193 0.13 0.61 7.58
N ARG A 194 0.62 -0.47 6.95
CA ARG A 194 -0.12 -1.74 6.84
C ARG A 194 -0.01 -2.59 8.11
N THR A 195 0.91 -2.24 9.03
CA THR A 195 1.01 -2.83 10.36
C THR A 195 0.74 -1.79 11.45
N GLY A 196 0.66 -2.21 12.70
CA GLY A 196 0.46 -1.30 13.84
C GLY A 196 -0.92 -0.62 13.89
N ARG A 197 -1.94 -1.15 13.20
CA ARG A 197 -3.30 -0.58 13.14
C ARG A 197 -4.15 -0.97 14.33
N ALA A 198 -5.17 -0.15 14.62
CA ALA A 198 -6.17 -0.40 15.66
C ALA A 198 -5.57 -0.67 17.05
N GLY A 199 -4.51 0.07 17.41
CA GLY A 199 -3.88 -0.05 18.74
C GLY A 199 -2.96 -1.26 18.90
N ARG A 200 -2.75 -2.07 17.85
CA ARG A 200 -1.81 -3.21 17.88
C ARG A 200 -0.37 -2.74 17.63
N GLU A 201 0.57 -3.48 18.17
CA GLU A 201 1.98 -3.34 17.82
C GLU A 201 2.25 -4.00 16.46
N GLY A 202 3.25 -3.47 15.75
CA GLY A 202 3.68 -3.98 14.48
C GLY A 202 5.19 -3.86 14.30
N ALA A 203 5.74 -4.59 13.34
CA ALA A 203 7.14 -4.48 12.96
C ALA A 203 7.29 -4.12 11.48
N ALA A 204 8.23 -3.22 11.20
CA ALA A 204 8.64 -2.86 9.85
C ALA A 204 10.14 -3.13 9.70
N MET A 205 10.51 -3.88 8.71
CA MET A 205 11.89 -4.27 8.43
C MET A 205 12.26 -3.81 7.03
N THR A 206 13.44 -3.25 6.87
CA THR A 206 13.91 -2.73 5.58
C THR A 206 15.27 -3.33 5.23
N ILE A 207 15.37 -3.92 4.06
CA ILE A 207 16.65 -4.43 3.52
C ILE A 207 17.27 -3.33 2.67
N VAL A 208 18.47 -2.92 3.03
CA VAL A 208 19.24 -1.82 2.41
C VAL A 208 20.48 -2.41 1.79
N GLU A 209 20.86 -1.95 0.59
CA GLU A 209 22.11 -2.32 -0.09
C GLU A 209 23.26 -1.38 0.30
#